data_25107c9eacf374a44a505610a5aa4b44
#
_entry.id   25107c9eacf374a44a505610a5aa4b44
#
_cell.length_a   1.000
_cell.length_b   1.000
_cell.length_c   1.000
_cell.angle_alpha   90.00
_cell.angle_beta   90.00
_cell.angle_gamma   90.00
#
_symmetry.space_group_name_H-M   'P 1'
#
loop_
_entity.id
_entity.type
_entity.pdbx_description
1 polymer ?
#
loop_
_entity_poly.entity_id
_entity_poly.type
_entity_poly.pdbx_seq_one_letter_code
_entity_poly.pdbx_strand_id
1 'polypeptide(L)'
;MVHPFNYTSANEALQLIQSGHRIFVHGSACTPQFLLKELAKHKDRLVGTEIISITLQGKITIAEPGYEKSFHINSLFVSEPIRQAVREGRADYIPAFLSDIPDMIRTVLPVDVALVQVSPPDIHGYCTLGTSVDVARTAVNCAKYIIAQVNPQMPRTHGDGMIHTDRFAAMVFHDEALPEMDYSAKITSVELELGKNVANLIEDGSTLQVGIGSIPDAVLKSLYGHKNLGMHTEMFSDGVIDLFEKDIINNTKKKIHPNKLITSFALGTKKLYNYVNDNPAIHFLDIDYVNDPHVIRRNPKVIAINSAVEVDLTGQICADSIGAYQYSGIGGQMDFMRGAALSEGGKPIIAITSRTAKGVPRIVPFLKQGAGVVTTRGHIHYVVSEYGVAYLYGKNLRQRAKLLIDIAHPDDRELLLQQCHERFKLFA
;
A
#
# COMPACT_ATOMS: atom_id res chain seq x y z
N MET A 1 36.70 -3.52 -15.67
CA MET A 1 37.26 -4.22 -14.49
C MET A 1 36.11 -4.33 -13.49
N VAL A 2 35.62 -5.54 -13.24
CA VAL A 2 34.61 -5.76 -12.19
C VAL A 2 35.35 -5.59 -10.87
N HIS A 3 35.08 -4.52 -10.11
CA HIS A 3 35.55 -4.42 -8.74
C HIS A 3 34.93 -5.56 -7.95
N PRO A 4 35.72 -6.44 -7.31
CA PRO A 4 35.17 -7.46 -6.45
C PRO A 4 34.48 -6.76 -5.27
N PHE A 5 33.14 -6.82 -5.22
CA PHE A 5 32.38 -6.29 -4.10
C PHE A 5 32.65 -7.16 -2.87
N ASN A 6 32.95 -6.54 -1.74
CA ASN A 6 33.22 -7.25 -0.49
C ASN A 6 31.88 -7.58 0.19
N TYR A 7 31.54 -8.85 0.17
CA TYR A 7 30.43 -9.38 0.96
C TYR A 7 30.94 -9.88 2.31
N THR A 8 30.16 -9.63 3.36
CA THR A 8 30.40 -10.11 4.70
C THR A 8 29.35 -11.14 5.11
N SER A 9 29.60 -11.90 6.16
CA SER A 9 28.58 -12.80 6.71
C SER A 9 27.45 -12.00 7.37
N ALA A 10 26.24 -12.58 7.43
CA ALA A 10 25.13 -11.96 8.13
C ALA A 10 25.44 -11.71 9.60
N ASN A 11 26.14 -12.65 10.26
CA ASN A 11 26.52 -12.51 11.65
C ASN A 11 27.45 -11.30 11.89
N GLU A 12 28.44 -11.07 11.02
CA GLU A 12 29.34 -9.90 11.12
C GLU A 12 28.59 -8.60 10.84
N ALA A 13 27.77 -8.56 9.78
CA ALA A 13 26.97 -7.39 9.43
C ALA A 13 26.05 -6.96 10.59
N LEU A 14 25.40 -7.94 11.23
CA LEU A 14 24.45 -7.69 12.33
C LEU A 14 25.13 -7.29 13.65
N GLN A 15 26.46 -7.39 13.78
CA GLN A 15 27.18 -6.82 14.94
C GLN A 15 27.11 -5.28 14.99
N LEU A 16 26.82 -4.61 13.87
CA LEU A 16 26.59 -3.16 13.84
C LEU A 16 25.34 -2.74 14.63
N ILE A 17 24.40 -3.66 14.81
CA ILE A 17 23.18 -3.40 15.58
C ILE A 17 23.49 -3.51 17.09
N GLN A 18 23.06 -2.51 17.84
CA GLN A 18 23.23 -2.43 19.29
C GLN A 18 21.88 -2.36 20.00
N SER A 19 21.88 -2.70 21.30
CA SER A 19 20.69 -2.52 22.14
C SER A 19 20.21 -1.07 22.12
N GLY A 20 18.88 -0.87 22.04
CA GLY A 20 18.25 0.43 21.97
C GLY A 20 18.28 1.08 20.58
N HIS A 21 18.92 0.49 19.57
CA HIS A 21 18.85 1.00 18.20
C HIS A 21 17.42 0.89 17.66
N ARG A 22 17.03 1.89 16.85
CA ARG A 22 15.84 1.83 15.99
C ARG A 22 16.24 1.38 14.60
N ILE A 23 15.66 0.28 14.16
CA ILE A 23 15.94 -0.37 12.88
C ILE A 23 14.74 -0.17 11.95
N PHE A 24 14.96 0.46 10.81
CA PHE A 24 14.02 0.37 9.71
C PHE A 24 14.22 -0.97 8.98
N VAL A 25 13.14 -1.70 8.77
CA VAL A 25 13.15 -2.94 7.98
C VAL A 25 12.38 -2.72 6.68
N HIS A 26 13.03 -3.00 5.57
CA HIS A 26 12.46 -2.91 4.23
C HIS A 26 11.18 -3.73 4.14
N GLY A 27 10.17 -3.17 3.48
CA GLY A 27 8.82 -3.72 3.44
C GLY A 27 8.48 -4.43 2.13
N SER A 28 7.23 -4.86 2.01
CA SER A 28 6.65 -5.49 0.84
C SER A 28 7.50 -6.69 0.35
N ALA A 29 7.61 -6.92 -0.96
CA ALA A 29 8.42 -7.99 -1.52
C ALA A 29 9.92 -7.86 -1.20
N CYS A 30 10.36 -6.70 -0.74
CA CYS A 30 11.74 -6.43 -0.37
C CYS A 30 12.07 -6.72 1.10
N THR A 31 11.14 -7.32 1.87
CA THR A 31 11.42 -7.73 3.26
C THR A 31 12.63 -8.67 3.29
N PRO A 32 13.75 -8.30 3.97
CA PRO A 32 14.99 -9.09 3.97
C PRO A 32 14.88 -10.29 4.90
N GLN A 33 14.19 -11.33 4.46
CA GLN A 33 13.81 -12.51 5.26
C GLN A 33 15.02 -13.20 5.89
N PHE A 34 16.09 -13.36 5.12
CA PHE A 34 17.30 -13.99 5.60
C PHE A 34 17.94 -13.16 6.74
N LEU A 35 18.11 -11.86 6.56
CA LEU A 35 18.68 -11.01 7.60
C LEU A 35 17.81 -10.93 8.85
N LEU A 36 16.48 -10.92 8.72
CA LEU A 36 15.57 -10.96 9.87
C LEU A 36 15.66 -12.28 10.64
N LYS A 37 15.79 -13.41 9.93
CA LYS A 37 16.01 -14.71 10.54
C LYS A 37 17.34 -14.78 11.28
N GLU A 38 18.41 -14.22 10.69
CA GLU A 38 19.71 -14.15 11.35
C GLU A 38 19.69 -13.17 12.54
N LEU A 39 18.99 -12.01 12.42
CA LEU A 39 18.81 -11.06 13.52
C LEU A 39 18.14 -11.69 14.72
N ALA A 40 17.15 -12.55 14.52
CA ALA A 40 16.47 -13.27 15.60
C ALA A 40 17.43 -14.10 16.49
N LYS A 41 18.55 -14.59 15.93
CA LYS A 41 19.57 -15.33 16.69
C LYS A 41 20.36 -14.47 17.69
N HIS A 42 20.31 -13.14 17.52
CA HIS A 42 20.99 -12.18 18.41
C HIS A 42 20.13 -11.73 19.60
N LYS A 43 18.98 -12.37 19.85
CA LYS A 43 18.04 -11.98 20.91
C LYS A 43 18.68 -11.88 22.32
N ASP A 44 19.64 -12.74 22.64
CA ASP A 44 20.28 -12.73 23.94
C ASP A 44 21.30 -11.57 24.11
N ARG A 45 21.78 -11.01 23.00
CA ARG A 45 22.70 -9.88 22.97
C ARG A 45 21.98 -8.53 22.94
N LEU A 46 20.81 -8.49 22.31
CA LEU A 46 20.07 -7.25 22.06
C LEU A 46 18.96 -7.06 23.09
N VAL A 47 18.80 -5.83 23.58
CA VAL A 47 17.76 -5.46 24.53
C VAL A 47 17.13 -4.13 24.06
N GLY A 48 15.79 -4.08 24.02
CA GLY A 48 15.06 -2.86 23.72
C GLY A 48 15.34 -2.30 22.31
N THR A 49 15.60 -3.17 21.34
CA THR A 49 15.79 -2.77 19.94
C THR A 49 14.43 -2.56 19.30
N GLU A 50 14.19 -1.37 18.76
CA GLU A 50 12.95 -1.02 18.10
C GLU A 50 13.01 -1.35 16.60
N ILE A 51 11.94 -1.96 16.09
CA ILE A 51 11.78 -2.28 14.66
C ILE A 51 10.66 -1.40 14.12
N ILE A 52 10.95 -0.59 13.12
CA ILE A 52 9.92 0.13 12.36
C ILE A 52 9.85 -0.39 10.94
N SER A 53 8.64 -0.55 10.43
CA SER A 53 8.38 -1.06 9.07
C SER A 53 7.01 -0.61 8.59
N ILE A 54 6.79 -0.68 7.28
CA ILE A 54 5.44 -0.52 6.73
C ILE A 54 4.79 -1.90 6.66
N THR A 55 5.01 -2.65 5.60
CA THR A 55 4.39 -3.96 5.36
C THR A 55 5.47 -5.04 5.33
N LEU A 56 5.53 -5.86 6.35
CA LEU A 56 6.42 -7.02 6.34
C LEU A 56 5.74 -8.20 5.63
N GLN A 57 6.53 -8.99 4.93
CA GLN A 57 6.08 -10.23 4.27
C GLN A 57 6.86 -11.43 4.82
N GLY A 58 6.29 -12.63 4.65
CA GLY A 58 6.92 -13.88 5.07
C GLY A 58 6.88 -14.12 6.58
N LYS A 59 7.76 -14.98 7.07
CA LYS A 59 7.80 -15.33 8.50
C LYS A 59 8.65 -14.33 9.28
N ILE A 60 8.04 -13.65 10.26
CA ILE A 60 8.71 -12.65 11.10
C ILE A 60 8.98 -13.23 12.49
N THR A 61 10.07 -13.98 12.62
CA THR A 61 10.43 -14.68 13.85
C THR A 61 10.57 -13.74 15.08
N ILE A 62 11.05 -12.51 14.85
CA ILE A 62 11.18 -11.52 15.93
C ILE A 62 9.82 -11.01 16.47
N ALA A 63 8.70 -11.33 15.79
CA ALA A 63 7.34 -11.05 16.26
C ALA A 63 6.72 -12.22 17.03
N GLU A 64 7.40 -13.37 17.12
CA GLU A 64 6.93 -14.53 17.87
C GLU A 64 7.11 -14.32 19.39
N PRO A 65 6.34 -15.05 20.24
CA PRO A 65 6.53 -15.00 21.70
C PRO A 65 7.97 -15.32 22.13
N GLY A 66 8.48 -14.60 23.12
CA GLY A 66 9.83 -14.81 23.68
C GLY A 66 10.92 -13.92 23.05
N TYR A 67 10.54 -12.95 22.21
CA TYR A 67 11.45 -11.96 21.62
C TYR A 67 11.24 -10.54 22.17
N GLU A 68 10.22 -10.30 23.00
CA GLU A 68 9.73 -8.99 23.43
C GLU A 68 10.78 -8.18 24.22
N LYS A 69 11.67 -8.87 24.95
CA LYS A 69 12.78 -8.20 25.66
C LYS A 69 13.80 -7.60 24.70
N SER A 70 13.98 -8.23 23.56
CA SER A 70 15.02 -7.90 22.59
C SER A 70 14.51 -6.98 21.50
N PHE A 71 13.32 -7.25 21.00
CA PHE A 71 12.74 -6.53 19.85
C PHE A 71 11.32 -6.06 20.15
N HIS A 72 11.06 -4.79 19.85
CA HIS A 72 9.73 -4.20 19.88
C HIS A 72 9.37 -3.70 18.50
N ILE A 73 8.27 -4.20 17.93
CA ILE A 73 7.86 -3.83 16.58
C ILE A 73 6.82 -2.72 16.66
N ASN A 74 7.16 -1.56 16.10
CA ASN A 74 6.27 -0.45 15.83
C ASN A 74 5.94 -0.42 14.32
N SER A 75 4.77 -0.91 13.96
CA SER A 75 4.34 -0.99 12.57
C SER A 75 3.64 0.28 12.14
N LEU A 76 4.05 0.85 11.00
CA LEU A 76 3.39 1.98 10.36
C LEU A 76 2.25 1.55 9.44
N PHE A 77 2.16 0.24 9.16
CA PHE A 77 1.04 -0.42 8.49
C PHE A 77 1.03 -1.91 8.87
N VAL A 78 0.01 -2.34 9.60
CA VAL A 78 -0.07 -3.71 10.14
C VAL A 78 -0.31 -4.70 9.00
N SER A 79 0.70 -5.53 8.72
CA SER A 79 0.62 -6.61 7.72
C SER A 79 0.32 -7.96 8.37
N GLU A 80 -0.10 -8.91 7.55
CA GLU A 80 -0.55 -10.22 8.01
C GLU A 80 0.40 -10.90 9.00
N PRO A 81 1.72 -10.96 8.79
CA PRO A 81 2.64 -11.69 9.66
C PRO A 81 2.75 -11.13 11.09
N ILE A 82 2.34 -9.87 11.31
CA ILE A 82 2.45 -9.22 12.62
C ILE A 82 1.10 -8.95 13.30
N ARG A 83 -0.03 -9.23 12.62
CA ARG A 83 -1.38 -8.98 13.19
C ARG A 83 -1.60 -9.65 14.54
N GLN A 84 -1.13 -10.89 14.70
CA GLN A 84 -1.28 -11.60 15.97
C GLN A 84 -0.46 -10.92 17.07
N ALA A 85 0.78 -10.52 16.79
CA ALA A 85 1.62 -9.82 17.76
C ALA A 85 0.97 -8.48 18.20
N VAL A 86 0.41 -7.71 17.28
CA VAL A 86 -0.35 -6.47 17.59
C VAL A 86 -1.57 -6.79 18.46
N ARG A 87 -2.35 -7.82 18.12
CA ARG A 87 -3.53 -8.23 18.89
C ARG A 87 -3.19 -8.66 20.32
N GLU A 88 -2.03 -9.24 20.52
CA GLU A 88 -1.55 -9.74 21.82
C GLU A 88 -0.73 -8.69 22.59
N GLY A 89 -0.57 -7.47 22.06
CA GLY A 89 0.20 -6.39 22.70
C GLY A 89 1.71 -6.61 22.69
N ARG A 90 2.23 -7.45 21.78
CA ARG A 90 3.67 -7.68 21.57
C ARG A 90 4.28 -6.84 20.47
N ALA A 91 3.43 -6.16 19.70
CA ALA A 91 3.78 -5.16 18.71
C ALA A 91 2.74 -4.05 18.72
N ASP A 92 3.12 -2.86 18.29
CA ASP A 92 2.25 -1.69 18.26
C ASP A 92 2.03 -1.16 16.83
N TYR A 93 0.98 -0.38 16.68
CA TYR A 93 0.66 0.33 15.46
C TYR A 93 0.81 1.83 15.65
N ILE A 94 1.58 2.47 14.78
CA ILE A 94 1.70 3.93 14.71
C ILE A 94 0.82 4.40 13.53
N PRO A 95 -0.33 5.05 13.78
CA PRO A 95 -1.18 5.58 12.72
C PRO A 95 -0.51 6.76 12.03
N ALA A 96 -0.39 6.67 10.70
CA ALA A 96 0.19 7.71 9.87
C ALA A 96 -0.40 7.67 8.45
N PHE A 97 -0.49 8.82 7.78
CA PHE A 97 -0.59 8.83 6.33
C PHE A 97 0.73 8.37 5.74
N LEU A 98 0.67 7.65 4.65
CA LEU A 98 1.90 7.10 4.06
C LEU A 98 2.83 8.23 3.57
N SER A 99 2.27 9.33 3.09
CA SER A 99 3.01 10.54 2.71
C SER A 99 3.75 11.22 3.86
N ASP A 100 3.29 11.04 5.13
CA ASP A 100 3.89 11.68 6.30
C ASP A 100 5.07 10.88 6.89
N ILE A 101 5.13 9.56 6.61
CA ILE A 101 6.14 8.68 7.20
C ILE A 101 7.57 9.13 6.93
N PRO A 102 7.95 9.59 5.71
CA PRO A 102 9.28 10.14 5.47
C PRO A 102 9.63 11.30 6.40
N ASP A 103 8.70 12.23 6.66
CA ASP A 103 8.93 13.33 7.59
C ASP A 103 9.05 12.84 9.05
N MET A 104 8.22 11.86 9.44
CA MET A 104 8.35 11.23 10.75
C MET A 104 9.75 10.61 10.96
N ILE A 105 10.32 9.95 9.95
CA ILE A 105 11.68 9.39 10.01
C ILE A 105 12.73 10.49 10.13
N ARG A 106 12.56 11.62 9.44
CA ARG A 106 13.49 12.75 9.50
C ARG A 106 13.44 13.47 10.84
N THR A 107 12.31 13.45 11.56
CA THR A 107 12.06 14.36 12.70
C THR A 107 11.84 13.65 14.04
N VAL A 108 10.91 12.69 14.10
CA VAL A 108 10.44 12.09 15.38
C VAL A 108 10.75 10.60 15.54
N LEU A 109 11.03 9.91 14.44
CA LEU A 109 11.40 8.48 14.43
C LEU A 109 12.77 8.26 13.77
N PRO A 110 13.86 8.90 14.26
CA PRO A 110 15.17 8.77 13.65
C PRO A 110 15.63 7.31 13.64
N VAL A 111 16.23 6.89 12.53
CA VAL A 111 16.65 5.50 12.28
C VAL A 111 18.15 5.37 12.47
N ASP A 112 18.60 4.44 13.31
CA ASP A 112 20.02 4.10 13.48
C ASP A 112 20.50 3.17 12.36
N VAL A 113 19.69 2.17 12.01
CA VAL A 113 20.03 1.14 11.03
C VAL A 113 18.90 0.97 10.02
N ALA A 114 19.23 1.01 8.73
CA ALA A 114 18.34 0.57 7.65
C ALA A 114 18.75 -0.85 7.23
N LEU A 115 17.85 -1.80 7.45
CA LEU A 115 18.01 -3.20 7.02
C LEU A 115 17.22 -3.38 5.72
N VAL A 116 17.91 -3.41 4.58
CA VAL A 116 17.28 -3.37 3.25
C VAL A 116 17.68 -4.56 2.39
N GLN A 117 16.82 -4.92 1.44
CA GLN A 117 17.12 -5.87 0.38
C GLN A 117 17.27 -5.10 -0.95
N VAL A 118 18.31 -5.41 -1.71
CA VAL A 118 18.68 -4.67 -2.91
C VAL A 118 19.05 -5.60 -4.07
N SER A 119 19.00 -5.07 -5.30
CA SER A 119 19.53 -5.76 -6.47
C SER A 119 21.05 -5.90 -6.39
N PRO A 120 21.68 -6.81 -7.15
CA PRO A 120 23.12 -6.81 -7.35
C PRO A 120 23.63 -5.45 -7.84
N PRO A 121 24.84 -5.04 -7.45
CA PRO A 121 25.45 -3.83 -7.98
C PRO A 121 25.76 -3.97 -9.48
N ASP A 122 25.55 -2.87 -10.20
CA ASP A 122 25.95 -2.78 -11.60
C ASP A 122 27.47 -2.53 -11.78
N ILE A 123 27.91 -2.36 -13.02
CA ILE A 123 29.32 -2.10 -13.34
C ILE A 123 29.85 -0.77 -12.77
N HIS A 124 28.98 0.10 -12.33
CA HIS A 124 29.29 1.39 -11.71
C HIS A 124 29.14 1.37 -10.18
N GLY A 125 28.82 0.22 -9.60
CA GLY A 125 28.65 0.05 -8.16
C GLY A 125 27.26 0.45 -7.61
N TYR A 126 26.25 0.62 -8.47
CA TYR A 126 24.90 0.96 -8.03
C TYR A 126 24.00 -0.26 -7.89
N CYS A 127 23.41 -0.43 -6.71
CA CYS A 127 22.27 -1.28 -6.44
C CYS A 127 20.97 -0.50 -6.58
N THR A 128 19.83 -1.18 -6.64
CA THR A 128 18.51 -0.56 -6.49
C THR A 128 17.77 -1.13 -5.30
N LEU A 129 16.84 -0.35 -4.72
CA LEU A 129 15.89 -0.81 -3.69
C LEU A 129 14.83 -1.77 -4.25
N GLY A 130 14.97 -2.20 -5.51
CA GLY A 130 14.11 -3.18 -6.13
C GLY A 130 12.66 -2.71 -6.24
N THR A 131 11.73 -3.58 -5.85
CA THR A 131 10.29 -3.37 -6.02
C THR A 131 9.63 -2.51 -4.95
N SER A 132 10.39 -1.94 -3.99
CA SER A 132 9.83 -1.13 -2.90
C SER A 132 10.80 0.02 -2.58
N VAL A 133 10.59 1.16 -3.21
CA VAL A 133 11.38 2.38 -2.96
C VAL A 133 10.76 3.17 -1.81
N ASP A 134 9.49 3.38 -1.85
CA ASP A 134 8.58 3.91 -0.83
C ASP A 134 9.28 4.72 0.30
N VAL A 135 9.08 4.35 1.54
CA VAL A 135 9.74 4.90 2.73
C VAL A 135 11.20 4.46 2.85
N ALA A 136 11.57 3.35 2.18
CA ALA A 136 12.93 2.80 2.25
C ALA A 136 13.97 3.80 1.73
N ARG A 137 13.64 4.62 0.73
CA ARG A 137 14.53 5.68 0.24
C ARG A 137 14.88 6.67 1.33
N THR A 138 13.88 7.18 2.03
CA THR A 138 14.11 8.11 3.14
C THR A 138 14.85 7.43 4.31
N ALA A 139 14.48 6.20 4.65
CA ALA A 139 15.16 5.45 5.71
C ALA A 139 16.65 5.26 5.43
N VAL A 140 17.02 4.89 4.19
CA VAL A 140 18.42 4.78 3.74
C VAL A 140 19.16 6.12 3.80
N ASN A 141 18.48 7.22 3.48
CA ASN A 141 19.09 8.54 3.53
C ASN A 141 19.36 9.04 4.95
N CYS A 142 18.52 8.64 5.91
CA CYS A 142 18.58 9.08 7.31
C CYS A 142 19.36 8.12 8.22
N ALA A 143 19.44 6.84 7.88
CA ALA A 143 20.09 5.84 8.72
C ALA A 143 21.59 6.11 8.88
N LYS A 144 22.09 5.86 10.09
CA LYS A 144 23.52 5.90 10.42
C LYS A 144 24.29 4.74 9.77
N TYR A 145 23.69 3.56 9.74
CA TYR A 145 24.24 2.36 9.11
C TYR A 145 23.22 1.75 8.15
N ILE A 146 23.67 1.36 6.97
CA ILE A 146 22.85 0.62 6.00
C ILE A 146 23.43 -0.78 5.88
N ILE A 147 22.62 -1.79 6.20
CA ILE A 147 22.97 -3.21 6.02
C ILE A 147 22.11 -3.73 4.87
N ALA A 148 22.77 -4.14 3.78
CA ALA A 148 22.10 -4.55 2.57
C ALA A 148 22.16 -6.08 2.37
N GLN A 149 21.00 -6.73 2.25
CA GLN A 149 20.88 -8.07 1.67
C GLN A 149 20.90 -7.93 0.14
N VAL A 150 21.98 -8.33 -0.50
CA VAL A 150 22.11 -8.31 -1.95
C VAL A 150 21.53 -9.60 -2.50
N ASN A 151 20.42 -9.48 -3.24
CA ASN A 151 19.68 -10.62 -3.77
C ASN A 151 19.70 -10.61 -5.30
N PRO A 152 20.28 -11.62 -5.98
CA PRO A 152 20.30 -11.69 -7.43
C PRO A 152 18.92 -11.82 -8.09
N GLN A 153 17.89 -12.22 -7.33
CA GLN A 153 16.52 -12.29 -7.82
C GLN A 153 15.75 -10.95 -7.68
N MET A 154 16.35 -9.94 -7.01
CA MET A 154 15.75 -8.61 -6.90
C MET A 154 15.85 -7.88 -8.25
N PRO A 155 14.70 -7.46 -8.85
CA PRO A 155 14.73 -6.70 -10.09
C PRO A 155 15.49 -5.38 -9.93
N ARG A 156 16.19 -4.99 -10.99
CA ARG A 156 16.76 -3.66 -11.13
C ARG A 156 15.66 -2.71 -11.59
N THR A 157 15.27 -1.77 -10.73
CA THR A 157 14.20 -0.82 -11.05
C THR A 157 14.77 0.59 -11.29
N HIS A 158 14.03 1.42 -12.05
CA HIS A 158 14.38 2.80 -12.35
C HIS A 158 13.67 3.78 -11.41
N GLY A 159 14.26 4.94 -11.20
CA GLY A 159 13.73 6.00 -10.34
C GLY A 159 14.63 6.31 -9.14
N ASP A 160 14.03 6.56 -7.99
CA ASP A 160 14.75 7.04 -6.79
C ASP A 160 15.45 5.93 -5.99
N GLY A 161 15.30 4.67 -6.40
CA GLY A 161 15.83 3.51 -5.66
C GLY A 161 17.34 3.28 -5.75
N MET A 162 18.09 4.06 -6.52
CA MET A 162 19.52 3.85 -6.75
C MET A 162 20.37 4.19 -5.52
N ILE A 163 21.27 3.26 -5.13
CA ILE A 163 22.19 3.41 -4.00
C ILE A 163 23.55 2.90 -4.42
N HIS A 164 24.61 3.72 -4.28
CA HIS A 164 25.97 3.28 -4.49
C HIS A 164 26.48 2.41 -3.34
N THR A 165 27.27 1.39 -3.64
CA THR A 165 27.78 0.43 -2.65
C THR A 165 28.59 1.07 -1.51
N ASP A 166 29.24 2.19 -1.73
CA ASP A 166 29.97 2.94 -0.69
C ASP A 166 29.09 3.44 0.45
N ARG A 167 27.78 3.48 0.25
CA ARG A 167 26.80 3.86 1.29
C ARG A 167 26.50 2.71 2.25
N PHE A 168 26.81 1.47 1.88
CA PHE A 168 26.51 0.30 2.71
C PHE A 168 27.62 0.10 3.75
N ALA A 169 27.21 0.04 5.02
CA ALA A 169 28.12 -0.34 6.12
C ALA A 169 28.45 -1.84 6.05
N ALA A 170 27.54 -2.66 5.49
CA ALA A 170 27.77 -4.07 5.22
C ALA A 170 26.86 -4.55 4.08
N MET A 171 27.38 -5.46 3.26
CA MET A 171 26.65 -6.17 2.20
C MET A 171 26.69 -7.67 2.46
N VAL A 172 25.54 -8.29 2.49
CA VAL A 172 25.37 -9.75 2.68
C VAL A 172 24.75 -10.32 1.41
N PHE A 173 25.47 -11.20 0.72
CA PHE A 173 24.92 -11.88 -0.45
C PHE A 173 24.01 -13.02 -0.03
N HIS A 174 22.79 -13.03 -0.54
CA HIS A 174 21.85 -14.13 -0.33
C HIS A 174 20.89 -14.26 -1.50
N ASP A 175 20.89 -15.43 -2.15
CA ASP A 175 19.99 -15.76 -3.25
C ASP A 175 18.69 -16.31 -2.68
N GLU A 176 17.60 -15.55 -2.81
CA GLU A 176 16.29 -15.87 -2.24
C GLU A 176 15.18 -15.45 -3.19
N ALA A 177 14.20 -16.34 -3.41
CA ALA A 177 13.02 -15.99 -4.18
C ALA A 177 12.22 -14.89 -3.47
N LEU A 178 11.74 -13.91 -4.23
CA LEU A 178 10.85 -12.87 -3.70
C LEU A 178 9.48 -13.48 -3.36
N PRO A 179 8.79 -12.98 -2.33
CA PRO A 179 7.42 -13.40 -2.03
C PRO A 179 6.50 -13.07 -3.20
N GLU A 180 5.65 -14.03 -3.57
CA GLU A 180 4.69 -13.88 -4.66
C GLU A 180 3.26 -13.80 -4.13
N MET A 181 2.46 -12.92 -4.74
CA MET A 181 1.04 -12.72 -4.44
C MET A 181 0.25 -12.68 -5.74
N ASP A 182 -0.62 -13.67 -5.96
CA ASP A 182 -1.59 -13.68 -7.06
C ASP A 182 -2.97 -13.25 -6.56
N TYR A 183 -3.39 -12.06 -6.94
CA TYR A 183 -4.70 -11.51 -6.59
C TYR A 183 -5.77 -11.87 -7.62
N SER A 184 -5.40 -12.25 -8.84
CA SER A 184 -6.33 -12.49 -9.94
C SER A 184 -7.10 -13.80 -9.84
N ALA A 185 -6.55 -14.78 -9.13
CA ALA A 185 -7.09 -16.13 -9.02
C ALA A 185 -8.40 -16.23 -8.21
N LYS A 186 -8.78 -15.19 -7.48
CA LYS A 186 -9.89 -15.19 -6.52
C LYS A 186 -11.02 -14.22 -6.86
N ILE A 187 -11.04 -13.65 -8.06
CA ILE A 187 -12.06 -12.66 -8.43
C ILE A 187 -13.42 -13.35 -8.59
N THR A 188 -14.40 -12.89 -7.84
CA THR A 188 -15.79 -13.38 -7.87
C THR A 188 -16.63 -12.63 -8.90
N SER A 189 -17.82 -13.19 -9.25
CA SER A 189 -18.80 -12.51 -10.12
C SER A 189 -19.29 -11.17 -9.52
N VAL A 190 -19.42 -11.10 -8.20
CA VAL A 190 -19.79 -9.87 -7.46
C VAL A 190 -18.72 -8.80 -7.66
N GLU A 191 -17.45 -9.14 -7.53
CA GLU A 191 -16.34 -8.20 -7.74
C GLU A 191 -16.21 -7.79 -9.20
N LEU A 192 -16.50 -8.66 -10.17
CA LEU A 192 -16.54 -8.30 -11.58
C LEU A 192 -17.64 -7.28 -11.88
N GLU A 193 -18.84 -7.43 -11.29
CA GLU A 193 -19.92 -6.46 -11.48
C GLU A 193 -19.57 -5.10 -10.82
N LEU A 194 -19.01 -5.12 -9.62
CA LEU A 194 -18.44 -3.95 -8.98
C LEU A 194 -17.38 -3.28 -9.88
N GLY A 195 -16.46 -4.07 -10.44
CA GLY A 195 -15.42 -3.59 -11.36
C GLY A 195 -15.99 -2.88 -12.58
N LYS A 196 -17.05 -3.40 -13.19
CA LYS A 196 -17.75 -2.74 -14.30
C LYS A 196 -18.38 -1.40 -13.89
N ASN A 197 -19.01 -1.36 -12.71
CA ASN A 197 -19.61 -0.13 -12.20
C ASN A 197 -18.54 0.97 -11.97
N VAL A 198 -17.36 0.60 -11.49
CA VAL A 198 -16.23 1.52 -11.35
C VAL A 198 -15.70 1.92 -12.73
N ALA A 199 -15.51 0.97 -13.65
CA ALA A 199 -14.99 1.25 -15.01
C ALA A 199 -15.87 2.24 -15.77
N ASN A 200 -17.19 2.20 -15.59
CA ASN A 200 -18.14 3.14 -16.21
C ASN A 200 -17.95 4.60 -15.72
N LEU A 201 -17.25 4.84 -14.61
CA LEU A 201 -16.90 6.19 -14.14
C LEU A 201 -15.59 6.70 -14.72
N ILE A 202 -14.79 5.84 -15.34
CA ILE A 202 -13.46 6.16 -15.86
C ILE A 202 -13.61 6.64 -17.31
N GLU A 203 -13.00 7.77 -17.61
CA GLU A 203 -12.98 8.35 -18.96
C GLU A 203 -11.64 8.04 -19.63
N ASP A 204 -11.64 8.01 -20.97
CA ASP A 204 -10.38 7.94 -21.72
C ASP A 204 -9.44 9.10 -21.33
N GLY A 205 -8.15 8.79 -21.26
CA GLY A 205 -7.13 9.73 -20.82
C GLY A 205 -7.06 9.99 -19.30
N SER A 206 -7.86 9.29 -18.50
CA SER A 206 -7.78 9.37 -17.03
C SER A 206 -6.44 8.86 -16.51
N THR A 207 -6.00 9.43 -15.37
CA THR A 207 -4.82 8.95 -14.64
C THR A 207 -5.29 8.13 -13.42
N LEU A 208 -4.92 6.86 -13.38
CA LEU A 208 -5.39 5.90 -12.38
C LEU A 208 -4.44 5.80 -11.18
N GLN A 209 -5.03 5.71 -10.01
CA GLN A 209 -4.45 5.06 -8.83
C GLN A 209 -5.33 3.85 -8.50
N VAL A 210 -4.70 2.72 -8.33
CA VAL A 210 -5.37 1.48 -7.91
C VAL A 210 -4.58 0.82 -6.79
N GLY A 211 -5.28 0.18 -5.85
CA GLY A 211 -4.65 -0.67 -4.85
C GLY A 211 -4.34 -2.07 -5.40
N ILE A 212 -4.09 -3.01 -4.51
CA ILE A 212 -3.97 -4.45 -4.80
C ILE A 212 -5.15 -5.20 -4.21
N GLY A 213 -5.43 -6.37 -4.75
CA GLY A 213 -6.50 -7.25 -4.31
C GLY A 213 -7.51 -7.55 -5.40
N SER A 214 -8.50 -8.38 -5.08
CA SER A 214 -9.49 -8.85 -6.05
C SER A 214 -10.37 -7.74 -6.64
N ILE A 215 -10.73 -6.72 -5.84
CA ILE A 215 -11.54 -5.58 -6.32
C ILE A 215 -10.76 -4.72 -7.32
N PRO A 216 -9.53 -4.21 -7.01
CA PRO A 216 -8.71 -3.52 -7.99
C PRO A 216 -8.46 -4.32 -9.27
N ASP A 217 -8.15 -5.61 -9.16
CA ASP A 217 -7.93 -6.46 -10.35
C ASP A 217 -9.23 -6.66 -11.17
N ALA A 218 -10.40 -6.72 -10.53
CA ALA A 218 -11.69 -6.76 -11.24
C ALA A 218 -11.97 -5.45 -12.01
N VAL A 219 -11.59 -4.30 -11.44
CA VAL A 219 -11.65 -3.02 -12.15
C VAL A 219 -10.71 -3.04 -13.36
N LEU A 220 -9.45 -3.41 -13.19
CA LEU A 220 -8.46 -3.48 -14.28
C LEU A 220 -8.96 -4.38 -15.42
N LYS A 221 -9.54 -5.55 -15.09
CA LYS A 221 -10.17 -6.44 -16.09
C LYS A 221 -11.34 -5.81 -16.84
N SER A 222 -11.96 -4.76 -16.31
CA SER A 222 -13.09 -4.06 -16.95
C SER A 222 -12.66 -2.88 -17.83
N LEU A 223 -11.34 -2.60 -17.95
CA LEU A 223 -10.81 -1.43 -18.66
C LEU A 223 -10.40 -1.69 -20.12
N TYR A 224 -10.58 -2.89 -20.66
CA TYR A 224 -10.11 -3.23 -22.01
C TYR A 224 -10.73 -2.39 -23.14
N GLY A 225 -11.83 -1.70 -22.90
CA GLY A 225 -12.46 -0.77 -23.86
C GLY A 225 -11.94 0.67 -23.80
N HIS A 226 -11.13 1.00 -22.80
CA HIS A 226 -10.61 2.36 -22.60
C HIS A 226 -9.34 2.62 -23.41
N LYS A 227 -8.97 3.92 -23.53
CA LYS A 227 -7.82 4.38 -24.32
C LYS A 227 -7.04 5.45 -23.59
N ASN A 228 -5.72 5.44 -23.83
CA ASN A 228 -4.79 6.48 -23.36
C ASN A 228 -4.82 6.72 -21.84
N LEU A 229 -5.07 5.68 -21.04
CA LEU A 229 -5.02 5.80 -19.61
C LEU A 229 -3.59 6.07 -19.14
N GLY A 230 -3.45 6.79 -18.05
CA GLY A 230 -2.19 6.97 -17.32
C GLY A 230 -2.23 6.27 -15.98
N MET A 231 -1.05 6.09 -15.37
CA MET A 231 -0.94 5.56 -14.03
C MET A 231 0.03 6.39 -13.19
N HIS A 232 -0.45 6.83 -12.03
CA HIS A 232 0.29 7.43 -10.93
C HIS A 232 -0.31 6.85 -9.67
N THR A 233 0.37 5.89 -9.08
CA THR A 233 -0.19 5.03 -8.03
C THR A 233 0.85 4.73 -6.97
N GLU A 234 0.43 4.58 -5.74
CA GLU A 234 1.29 4.12 -4.65
C GLU A 234 1.93 2.77 -4.99
N MET A 235 1.10 1.85 -5.44
CA MET A 235 1.49 0.48 -5.76
C MET A 235 0.73 -0.07 -6.95
N PHE A 236 1.22 -1.20 -7.51
CA PHE A 236 0.49 -1.97 -8.52
C PHE A 236 0.85 -3.47 -8.48
N SER A 237 0.00 -4.27 -9.12
CA SER A 237 0.12 -5.73 -9.25
C SER A 237 0.11 -6.17 -10.72
N ASP A 238 0.14 -7.49 -10.95
CA ASP A 238 0.16 -8.10 -12.30
C ASP A 238 -0.95 -7.62 -13.23
N GLY A 239 -2.12 -7.25 -12.71
CA GLY A 239 -3.28 -6.82 -13.49
C GLY A 239 -3.02 -5.61 -14.40
N VAL A 240 -1.98 -4.81 -14.12
CA VAL A 240 -1.58 -3.65 -14.93
C VAL A 240 -0.83 -4.06 -16.19
N ILE A 241 -0.10 -5.17 -16.18
CA ILE A 241 0.81 -5.58 -17.26
C ILE A 241 0.07 -5.70 -18.60
N ASP A 242 -1.02 -6.45 -18.61
CA ASP A 242 -1.79 -6.69 -19.84
C ASP A 242 -2.38 -5.41 -20.45
N LEU A 243 -2.79 -4.44 -19.61
CA LEU A 243 -3.29 -3.13 -20.06
C LEU A 243 -2.17 -2.26 -20.64
N PHE A 244 -0.96 -2.41 -20.09
CA PHE A 244 0.22 -1.70 -20.60
C PHE A 244 0.70 -2.29 -21.93
N GLU A 245 0.77 -3.63 -22.05
CA GLU A 245 1.16 -4.33 -23.27
C GLU A 245 0.18 -4.09 -24.43
N LYS A 246 -1.11 -3.86 -24.12
CA LYS A 246 -2.16 -3.53 -25.10
C LYS A 246 -2.31 -2.02 -25.40
N ASP A 247 -1.39 -1.20 -24.92
CA ASP A 247 -1.40 0.26 -25.09
C ASP A 247 -2.67 0.97 -24.54
N ILE A 248 -3.41 0.30 -23.66
CA ILE A 248 -4.56 0.89 -22.96
C ILE A 248 -4.06 1.89 -21.92
N ILE A 249 -3.04 1.49 -21.16
CA ILE A 249 -2.28 2.37 -20.28
C ILE A 249 -0.98 2.74 -20.99
N ASN A 250 -0.88 3.95 -21.51
CA ASN A 250 0.31 4.43 -22.21
C ASN A 250 0.90 5.72 -21.63
N ASN A 251 0.24 6.29 -20.64
CA ASN A 251 0.68 7.47 -19.89
C ASN A 251 0.84 8.75 -20.74
N THR A 252 0.37 8.78 -22.00
CA THR A 252 0.58 9.90 -22.92
C THR A 252 -0.20 11.16 -22.53
N LYS A 253 -1.31 11.03 -21.78
CA LYS A 253 -2.17 12.14 -21.35
C LYS A 253 -1.80 12.71 -19.99
N LYS A 254 -0.84 12.13 -19.29
CA LYS A 254 -0.34 12.68 -18.02
C LYS A 254 0.35 14.03 -18.23
N LYS A 255 0.11 14.97 -17.33
CA LYS A 255 0.80 16.29 -17.32
C LYS A 255 2.17 16.23 -16.67
N ILE A 256 2.31 15.35 -15.67
CA ILE A 256 3.61 15.08 -15.03
C ILE A 256 4.05 13.65 -15.33
N HIS A 257 5.33 13.47 -15.58
CA HIS A 257 5.91 12.21 -16.05
C HIS A 257 5.14 11.58 -17.21
N PRO A 258 4.94 12.29 -18.34
CA PRO A 258 4.29 11.71 -19.51
C PRO A 258 5.09 10.50 -20.01
N ASN A 259 4.39 9.50 -20.56
CA ASN A 259 4.95 8.23 -21.03
C ASN A 259 5.63 7.36 -19.95
N LYS A 260 5.42 7.67 -18.65
CA LYS A 260 5.96 6.89 -17.54
C LYS A 260 4.84 6.47 -16.59
N LEU A 261 4.83 5.18 -16.22
CA LEU A 261 4.11 4.70 -15.05
C LEU A 261 4.90 5.15 -13.81
N ILE A 262 4.23 5.83 -12.90
CA ILE A 262 4.82 6.25 -11.61
C ILE A 262 4.22 5.43 -10.50
N THR A 263 5.10 4.86 -9.69
CA THR A 263 4.74 4.06 -8.52
C THR A 263 5.78 4.22 -7.41
N SER A 264 5.50 3.71 -6.24
CA SER A 264 6.44 3.66 -5.13
C SER A 264 6.85 2.22 -4.81
N PHE A 265 5.94 1.27 -4.96
CA PHE A 265 6.26 -0.15 -4.83
C PHE A 265 5.36 -1.03 -5.70
N ALA A 266 5.75 -2.29 -5.85
CA ALA A 266 5.01 -3.30 -6.59
C ALA A 266 5.05 -4.65 -5.85
N LEU A 267 3.91 -5.36 -5.84
CA LEU A 267 3.78 -6.68 -5.24
C LEU A 267 2.88 -7.55 -6.12
N GLY A 268 3.39 -8.66 -6.57
CA GLY A 268 2.67 -9.56 -7.46
C GLY A 268 3.38 -10.90 -7.61
N THR A 269 3.32 -11.49 -8.78
CA THR A 269 3.99 -12.74 -9.12
C THR A 269 5.37 -12.50 -9.76
N LYS A 270 6.09 -13.54 -10.01
CA LYS A 270 7.35 -13.49 -10.77
C LYS A 270 7.18 -12.81 -12.15
N LYS A 271 5.98 -12.89 -12.77
CA LYS A 271 5.67 -12.18 -14.02
C LYS A 271 5.87 -10.67 -13.83
N LEU A 272 5.33 -10.11 -12.74
CA LEU A 272 5.49 -8.70 -12.41
C LEU A 272 6.95 -8.33 -12.17
N TYR A 273 7.67 -9.12 -11.38
CA TYR A 273 9.08 -8.85 -11.06
C TYR A 273 9.98 -8.88 -12.32
N ASN A 274 9.73 -9.80 -13.23
CA ASN A 274 10.40 -9.83 -14.52
C ASN A 274 10.03 -8.62 -15.40
N TYR A 275 8.77 -8.18 -15.34
CA TYR A 275 8.27 -7.06 -16.15
C TYR A 275 8.86 -5.72 -15.73
N VAL A 276 9.07 -5.51 -14.44
CA VAL A 276 9.66 -4.26 -13.92
C VAL A 276 11.18 -4.25 -13.97
N ASN A 277 11.81 -5.43 -14.19
CA ASN A 277 13.26 -5.52 -14.24
C ASN A 277 13.82 -4.76 -15.45
N ASP A 278 14.66 -3.76 -15.15
CA ASP A 278 15.30 -2.88 -16.14
C ASP A 278 14.31 -2.24 -17.15
N ASN A 279 13.09 -1.96 -16.71
CA ASN A 279 12.05 -1.35 -17.52
C ASN A 279 12.00 0.18 -17.33
N PRO A 280 12.55 0.97 -18.27
CA PRO A 280 12.62 2.43 -18.15
C PRO A 280 11.25 3.13 -18.28
N ALA A 281 10.19 2.43 -18.67
CA ALA A 281 8.84 2.97 -18.72
C ALA A 281 8.17 3.05 -17.33
N ILE A 282 8.76 2.40 -16.32
CA ILE A 282 8.24 2.35 -14.95
C ILE A 282 9.25 3.00 -14.00
N HIS A 283 8.82 4.02 -13.27
CA HIS A 283 9.66 4.70 -12.28
C HIS A 283 9.13 4.47 -10.87
N PHE A 284 9.98 3.95 -10.01
CA PHE A 284 9.74 3.78 -8.58
C PHE A 284 10.32 5.00 -7.85
N LEU A 285 9.45 5.83 -7.30
CA LEU A 285 9.83 7.09 -6.65
C LEU A 285 9.55 7.05 -5.14
N ASP A 286 10.20 7.95 -4.40
CA ASP A 286 9.98 8.13 -2.96
C ASP A 286 8.49 8.42 -2.69
N ILE A 287 8.00 7.90 -1.58
CA ILE A 287 6.57 7.95 -1.26
C ILE A 287 6.09 9.37 -0.94
N ASP A 288 6.95 10.23 -0.39
CA ASP A 288 6.60 11.62 -0.11
C ASP A 288 6.30 12.42 -1.39
N TYR A 289 6.84 11.99 -2.53
CA TYR A 289 6.49 12.54 -3.84
C TYR A 289 5.27 11.84 -4.45
N VAL A 290 5.24 10.52 -4.47
CA VAL A 290 4.17 9.75 -5.14
C VAL A 290 2.81 10.01 -4.49
N ASN A 291 2.79 10.09 -3.16
CA ASN A 291 1.58 10.25 -2.35
C ASN A 291 1.26 11.72 -2.00
N ASP A 292 2.06 12.69 -2.47
CA ASP A 292 1.73 14.11 -2.24
C ASP A 292 0.46 14.52 -3.00
N PRO A 293 -0.63 14.94 -2.33
CA PRO A 293 -1.84 15.41 -2.99
C PRO A 293 -1.61 16.58 -3.96
N HIS A 294 -0.58 17.41 -3.73
CA HIS A 294 -0.21 18.51 -4.63
C HIS A 294 0.46 18.00 -5.91
N VAL A 295 1.19 16.88 -5.84
CA VAL A 295 1.74 16.18 -7.01
C VAL A 295 0.63 15.43 -7.76
N ILE A 296 -0.15 14.64 -7.05
CA ILE A 296 -1.24 13.82 -7.61
C ILE A 296 -2.20 14.68 -8.43
N ARG A 297 -2.69 15.80 -7.89
CA ARG A 297 -3.66 16.71 -8.54
C ARG A 297 -3.18 17.38 -9.83
N ARG A 298 -1.87 17.35 -10.10
CA ARG A 298 -1.29 17.93 -11.32
C ARG A 298 -1.65 17.14 -12.58
N ASN A 299 -1.97 15.84 -12.43
CA ASN A 299 -2.54 15.07 -13.53
C ASN A 299 -4.05 15.35 -13.63
N PRO A 300 -4.61 15.48 -14.83
CA PRO A 300 -6.06 15.62 -15.00
C PRO A 300 -6.77 14.30 -14.83
N LYS A 301 -8.06 14.34 -14.48
CA LYS A 301 -8.95 13.18 -14.36
C LYS A 301 -8.32 12.06 -13.50
N VAL A 302 -7.77 12.43 -12.35
CA VAL A 302 -7.22 11.41 -11.44
C VAL A 302 -8.37 10.59 -10.87
N ILE A 303 -8.33 9.29 -11.09
CA ILE A 303 -9.27 8.32 -10.54
C ILE A 303 -8.56 7.55 -9.44
N ALA A 304 -8.90 7.84 -8.19
CA ALA A 304 -8.39 7.12 -7.04
C ALA A 304 -9.37 6.03 -6.64
N ILE A 305 -8.95 4.76 -6.74
CA ILE A 305 -9.80 3.59 -6.46
C ILE A 305 -9.25 2.89 -5.23
N ASN A 306 -9.98 3.01 -4.13
CA ASN A 306 -9.63 2.41 -2.86
C ASN A 306 -10.78 1.54 -2.34
N SER A 307 -10.48 0.60 -1.46
CA SER A 307 -11.48 -0.26 -0.82
C SER A 307 -11.65 0.08 0.65
N ALA A 308 -12.71 -0.47 1.25
CA ALA A 308 -13.03 -0.26 2.64
C ALA A 308 -13.43 -1.57 3.33
N VAL A 309 -13.35 -1.60 4.66
CA VAL A 309 -13.94 -2.65 5.49
C VAL A 309 -15.44 -2.42 5.61
N GLU A 310 -15.85 -1.19 5.93
CA GLU A 310 -17.27 -0.78 6.03
C GLU A 310 -17.43 0.72 5.80
N VAL A 311 -18.64 1.12 5.41
CA VAL A 311 -19.08 2.52 5.26
C VAL A 311 -20.37 2.75 6.02
N ASP A 312 -20.45 3.84 6.80
CA ASP A 312 -21.69 4.22 7.48
C ASP A 312 -22.60 5.07 6.60
N LEU A 313 -23.88 5.21 6.99
CA LEU A 313 -24.89 5.98 6.23
C LEU A 313 -24.58 7.48 6.10
N THR A 314 -23.55 7.99 6.75
CA THR A 314 -23.08 9.38 6.56
C THR A 314 -21.92 9.47 5.56
N GLY A 315 -21.33 8.33 5.18
CA GLY A 315 -20.19 8.23 4.29
C GLY A 315 -18.84 8.25 5.03
N GLN A 316 -18.78 7.91 6.32
CA GLN A 316 -17.52 7.62 7.01
C GLN A 316 -17.01 6.26 6.58
N ILE A 317 -15.72 6.16 6.28
CA ILE A 317 -15.07 4.95 5.77
C ILE A 317 -14.10 4.40 6.81
N CYS A 318 -14.33 3.16 7.23
CA CYS A 318 -13.33 2.36 7.93
C CYS A 318 -12.62 1.46 6.90
N ALA A 319 -11.29 1.50 6.88
CA ALA A 319 -10.47 0.69 5.97
C ALA A 319 -9.32 -0.05 6.66
N ASP A 320 -8.99 0.27 7.92
CA ASP A 320 -7.83 -0.23 8.64
C ASP A 320 -8.14 -1.19 9.78
N SER A 321 -9.41 -1.24 10.22
CA SER A 321 -9.79 -1.99 11.42
C SER A 321 -11.13 -2.73 11.26
N ILE A 322 -11.37 -3.72 12.11
CA ILE A 322 -12.64 -4.47 12.24
C ILE A 322 -13.11 -4.26 13.68
N GLY A 323 -13.93 -3.23 13.92
CA GLY A 323 -14.18 -2.75 15.27
C GLY A 323 -12.88 -2.29 15.92
N ALA A 324 -12.61 -2.73 17.14
CA ALA A 324 -11.38 -2.40 17.87
C ALA A 324 -10.15 -3.23 17.42
N TYR A 325 -10.31 -4.15 16.48
CA TYR A 325 -9.20 -4.98 15.98
C TYR A 325 -8.49 -4.29 14.82
N GLN A 326 -7.22 -3.88 15.03
CA GLN A 326 -6.38 -3.30 13.99
C GLN A 326 -6.01 -4.38 12.96
N TYR A 327 -6.44 -4.19 11.71
CA TYR A 327 -6.28 -5.16 10.62
C TYR A 327 -5.18 -4.78 9.62
N SER A 328 -5.05 -3.49 9.36
CA SER A 328 -4.05 -2.94 8.43
C SER A 328 -3.56 -1.55 8.91
N GLY A 329 -3.55 -0.55 8.10
CA GLY A 329 -3.17 0.82 8.43
C GLY A 329 -3.89 1.83 7.55
N ILE A 330 -3.69 3.11 7.81
CA ILE A 330 -4.23 4.19 7.02
C ILE A 330 -3.67 4.14 5.60
N GLY A 331 -2.34 3.97 5.46
CA GLY A 331 -1.67 3.94 4.15
C GLY A 331 -1.83 5.23 3.38
N GLY A 332 -1.85 5.12 2.05
CA GLY A 332 -1.99 6.26 1.14
C GLY A 332 -3.43 6.54 0.68
N GLN A 333 -4.44 5.86 1.25
CA GLN A 333 -5.83 6.05 0.81
C GLN A 333 -6.24 7.53 0.83
N MET A 334 -5.97 8.24 1.92
CA MET A 334 -6.34 9.65 2.06
C MET A 334 -5.53 10.57 1.14
N ASP A 335 -4.26 10.28 0.93
CA ASP A 335 -3.39 11.01 0.02
C ASP A 335 -4.02 11.06 -1.38
N PHE A 336 -4.38 9.90 -1.91
CA PHE A 336 -4.98 9.78 -3.25
C PHE A 336 -6.42 10.23 -3.30
N MET A 337 -7.24 9.98 -2.27
CA MET A 337 -8.61 10.48 -2.21
C MET A 337 -8.61 12.02 -2.24
N ARG A 338 -7.69 12.66 -1.50
CA ARG A 338 -7.55 14.11 -1.50
C ARG A 338 -6.98 14.63 -2.81
N GLY A 339 -5.93 14.00 -3.34
CA GLY A 339 -5.31 14.35 -4.63
C GLY A 339 -6.30 14.28 -5.79
N ALA A 340 -7.08 13.19 -5.87
CA ALA A 340 -8.12 13.02 -6.89
C ALA A 340 -9.25 14.07 -6.75
N ALA A 341 -9.70 14.35 -5.52
CA ALA A 341 -10.72 15.39 -5.28
C ALA A 341 -10.29 16.79 -5.73
N LEU A 342 -8.98 17.07 -5.71
CA LEU A 342 -8.39 18.35 -6.14
C LEU A 342 -8.00 18.38 -7.62
N SER A 343 -7.96 17.23 -8.30
CA SER A 343 -7.64 17.11 -9.72
C SER A 343 -8.83 17.58 -10.58
N GLU A 344 -8.56 18.26 -11.68
CA GLU A 344 -9.58 18.66 -12.65
C GLU A 344 -10.25 17.41 -13.26
N GLY A 345 -11.56 17.25 -13.06
CA GLY A 345 -12.31 16.06 -13.47
C GLY A 345 -11.99 14.79 -12.67
N GLY A 346 -11.30 14.93 -11.54
CA GLY A 346 -10.90 13.80 -10.71
C GLY A 346 -12.07 13.16 -9.94
N LYS A 347 -11.95 11.87 -9.65
CA LYS A 347 -12.98 11.07 -8.97
C LYS A 347 -12.36 10.21 -7.88
N PRO A 348 -12.47 10.61 -6.61
CA PRO A 348 -12.15 9.75 -5.48
C PRO A 348 -13.26 8.72 -5.27
N ILE A 349 -12.92 7.43 -5.39
CA ILE A 349 -13.86 6.30 -5.39
C ILE A 349 -13.50 5.33 -4.26
N ILE A 350 -14.50 4.96 -3.45
CA ILE A 350 -14.45 3.80 -2.58
C ILE A 350 -15.26 2.68 -3.25
N ALA A 351 -14.57 1.61 -3.61
CA ALA A 351 -15.14 0.40 -4.19
C ALA A 351 -15.28 -0.67 -3.10
N ILE A 352 -16.49 -1.11 -2.82
CA ILE A 352 -16.79 -2.00 -1.71
C ILE A 352 -17.91 -2.97 -2.09
N THR A 353 -17.72 -4.29 -1.89
CA THR A 353 -18.84 -5.23 -2.01
C THR A 353 -19.86 -4.97 -0.91
N SER A 354 -21.14 -5.04 -1.21
CA SER A 354 -22.20 -4.73 -0.26
C SER A 354 -22.18 -5.64 0.99
N ARG A 355 -21.73 -6.88 0.82
CA ARG A 355 -21.52 -7.86 1.90
C ARG A 355 -20.14 -8.52 1.78
N THR A 356 -19.66 -9.06 2.89
CA THR A 356 -18.49 -9.95 2.90
C THR A 356 -18.87 -11.32 2.32
N ALA A 357 -17.88 -12.17 2.00
CA ALA A 357 -18.11 -13.56 1.60
C ALA A 357 -18.91 -14.40 2.64
N LYS A 358 -18.93 -13.95 3.90
CA LYS A 358 -19.73 -14.58 4.98
C LYS A 358 -21.13 -13.95 5.12
N GLY A 359 -21.56 -13.08 4.20
CA GLY A 359 -22.86 -12.45 4.22
C GLY A 359 -23.00 -11.25 5.20
N VAL A 360 -21.91 -10.79 5.80
CA VAL A 360 -21.95 -9.65 6.74
C VAL A 360 -22.04 -8.34 5.94
N PRO A 361 -23.03 -7.47 6.23
CA PRO A 361 -23.17 -6.15 5.59
C PRO A 361 -21.93 -5.27 5.79
N ARG A 362 -21.56 -4.52 4.74
CA ARG A 362 -20.45 -3.55 4.75
C ARG A 362 -20.93 -2.11 4.60
N ILE A 363 -22.18 -1.92 4.15
CA ILE A 363 -22.89 -0.64 4.25
C ILE A 363 -23.72 -0.73 5.52
N VAL A 364 -23.40 0.11 6.50
CA VAL A 364 -23.91 -0.03 7.88
C VAL A 364 -24.48 1.29 8.40
N PRO A 365 -25.42 1.27 9.37
CA PRO A 365 -25.96 2.50 9.94
C PRO A 365 -24.91 3.31 10.71
N PHE A 366 -24.01 2.61 11.42
CA PHE A 366 -22.89 3.14 12.18
C PHE A 366 -21.69 2.21 11.97
N LEU A 367 -20.50 2.78 11.90
CA LEU A 367 -19.28 1.98 11.97
C LEU A 367 -19.28 1.18 13.28
N LYS A 368 -18.68 0.00 13.27
CA LYS A 368 -18.51 -0.80 14.49
C LYS A 368 -17.82 0.01 15.58
N GLN A 369 -18.20 -0.24 16.83
CA GLN A 369 -17.55 0.39 17.97
C GLN A 369 -16.04 0.10 17.96
N GLY A 370 -15.22 1.15 18.10
CA GLY A 370 -13.77 1.09 18.06
C GLY A 370 -13.17 1.11 16.65
N ALA A 371 -13.98 1.12 15.57
CA ALA A 371 -13.48 1.21 14.21
C ALA A 371 -12.89 2.60 13.92
N GLY A 372 -11.71 2.61 13.26
CA GLY A 372 -11.07 3.83 12.79
C GLY A 372 -11.80 4.45 11.58
N VAL A 373 -11.80 5.78 11.49
CA VAL A 373 -12.28 6.50 10.30
C VAL A 373 -11.07 6.89 9.45
N VAL A 374 -10.75 6.08 8.45
CA VAL A 374 -9.62 6.35 7.54
C VAL A 374 -9.97 7.47 6.56
N THR A 375 -11.16 7.42 5.93
CA THR A 375 -11.64 8.51 5.07
C THR A 375 -12.87 9.15 5.69
N THR A 376 -12.76 10.45 5.97
CA THR A 376 -13.88 11.19 6.58
C THR A 376 -14.99 11.41 5.57
N ARG A 377 -16.20 11.62 6.08
CA ARG A 377 -17.39 11.93 5.26
C ARG A 377 -17.25 13.19 4.39
N GLY A 378 -16.30 14.07 4.70
CA GLY A 378 -16.00 15.27 3.91
C GLY A 378 -15.16 15.01 2.66
N HIS A 379 -14.40 13.91 2.65
CA HIS A 379 -13.50 13.56 1.55
C HIS A 379 -14.10 12.57 0.54
N ILE A 380 -15.20 11.90 0.90
CA ILE A 380 -15.82 10.89 0.04
C ILE A 380 -16.70 11.52 -1.02
N HIS A 381 -16.46 11.18 -2.31
CA HIS A 381 -17.33 11.61 -3.41
C HIS A 381 -18.13 10.43 -3.97
N TYR A 382 -17.51 9.30 -4.22
CA TYR A 382 -18.15 8.12 -4.80
C TYR A 382 -17.99 6.90 -3.90
N VAL A 383 -19.09 6.22 -3.64
CA VAL A 383 -19.09 4.84 -3.12
C VAL A 383 -19.72 3.96 -4.18
N VAL A 384 -19.05 2.88 -4.55
CA VAL A 384 -19.50 1.97 -5.61
C VAL A 384 -19.59 0.57 -5.03
N SER A 385 -20.71 -0.09 -5.28
CA SER A 385 -20.93 -1.51 -4.99
C SER A 385 -21.30 -2.27 -6.27
N GLU A 386 -21.51 -3.56 -6.18
CA GLU A 386 -22.06 -4.38 -7.26
C GLU A 386 -23.49 -3.97 -7.66
N TYR A 387 -24.20 -3.23 -6.80
CA TYR A 387 -25.55 -2.73 -7.05
C TYR A 387 -25.62 -1.31 -7.63
N GLY A 388 -24.48 -0.64 -7.82
CA GLY A 388 -24.44 0.67 -8.47
C GLY A 388 -23.51 1.67 -7.80
N VAL A 389 -23.80 2.96 -8.04
CA VAL A 389 -22.95 4.11 -7.69
C VAL A 389 -23.73 5.09 -6.82
N ALA A 390 -23.18 5.41 -5.64
CA ALA A 390 -23.64 6.49 -4.78
C ALA A 390 -22.70 7.71 -4.92
N TYR A 391 -23.18 8.80 -5.52
CA TYR A 391 -22.46 10.07 -5.61
C TYR A 391 -22.83 10.97 -4.44
N LEU A 392 -21.92 11.14 -3.49
CA LEU A 392 -22.16 11.77 -2.19
C LEU A 392 -21.71 13.24 -2.11
N TYR A 393 -20.92 13.73 -3.08
CA TYR A 393 -20.43 15.10 -3.06
C TYR A 393 -21.58 16.11 -3.17
N GLY A 394 -21.60 17.11 -2.30
CA GLY A 394 -22.69 18.11 -2.24
C GLY A 394 -24.03 17.59 -1.68
N LYS A 395 -24.11 16.35 -1.21
CA LYS A 395 -25.32 15.76 -0.63
C LYS A 395 -25.40 15.97 0.89
N ASN A 396 -26.58 16.32 1.41
CA ASN A 396 -26.83 16.33 2.85
C ASN A 396 -26.91 14.89 3.41
N LEU A 397 -26.88 14.75 4.74
CA LEU A 397 -26.79 13.42 5.39
C LEU A 397 -27.96 12.49 5.03
N ARG A 398 -29.18 13.03 4.87
CA ARG A 398 -30.36 12.25 4.49
C ARG A 398 -30.25 11.74 3.05
N GLN A 399 -29.79 12.59 2.14
CA GLN A 399 -29.55 12.22 0.74
C GLN A 399 -28.44 11.17 0.64
N ARG A 400 -27.35 11.34 1.41
CA ARG A 400 -26.25 10.36 1.47
C ARG A 400 -26.76 8.99 1.94
N ALA A 401 -27.52 8.96 3.04
CA ALA A 401 -28.07 7.72 3.57
C ALA A 401 -28.93 7.00 2.53
N LYS A 402 -29.83 7.72 1.85
CA LYS A 402 -30.64 7.13 0.78
C LYS A 402 -29.79 6.53 -0.34
N LEU A 403 -28.83 7.30 -0.87
CA LEU A 403 -27.95 6.82 -1.95
C LEU A 403 -27.13 5.60 -1.54
N LEU A 404 -26.68 5.54 -0.29
CA LEU A 404 -25.92 4.38 0.22
C LEU A 404 -26.81 3.16 0.42
N ILE A 405 -28.06 3.35 0.85
CA ILE A 405 -29.06 2.27 0.97
C ILE A 405 -29.40 1.72 -0.42
N ASP A 406 -29.53 2.57 -1.44
CA ASP A 406 -29.84 2.17 -2.82
C ASP A 406 -28.77 1.20 -3.40
N ILE A 407 -27.51 1.34 -2.97
CA ILE A 407 -26.41 0.48 -3.40
C ILE A 407 -26.06 -0.65 -2.39
N ALA A 408 -26.82 -0.77 -1.29
CA ALA A 408 -26.68 -1.88 -0.34
C ALA A 408 -27.29 -3.17 -0.92
N HIS A 409 -26.93 -4.31 -0.32
CA HIS A 409 -27.55 -5.58 -0.67
C HIS A 409 -29.08 -5.50 -0.48
N PRO A 410 -29.91 -5.99 -1.40
CA PRO A 410 -31.37 -5.89 -1.31
C PRO A 410 -31.96 -6.31 0.04
N ASP A 411 -31.48 -7.41 0.60
CA ASP A 411 -31.97 -7.92 1.90
C ASP A 411 -31.67 -7.00 3.10
N ASP A 412 -30.71 -6.08 2.95
CA ASP A 412 -30.30 -5.18 4.05
C ASP A 412 -31.05 -3.85 3.99
N ARG A 413 -31.64 -3.50 2.83
CA ARG A 413 -32.19 -2.15 2.58
C ARG A 413 -33.32 -1.79 3.53
N GLU A 414 -34.21 -2.71 3.83
CA GLU A 414 -35.34 -2.45 4.73
C GLU A 414 -34.87 -2.10 6.15
N LEU A 415 -33.95 -2.92 6.69
CA LEU A 415 -33.36 -2.65 8.01
C LEU A 415 -32.59 -1.33 8.03
N LEU A 416 -31.81 -1.05 6.98
CA LEU A 416 -31.07 0.20 6.86
C LEU A 416 -32.00 1.42 6.76
N LEU A 417 -33.14 1.30 6.07
CA LEU A 417 -34.18 2.35 6.00
C LEU A 417 -34.76 2.62 7.37
N GLN A 418 -35.14 1.59 8.13
CA GLN A 418 -35.64 1.74 9.50
C GLN A 418 -34.62 2.47 10.38
N GLN A 419 -33.38 2.03 10.40
CA GLN A 419 -32.30 2.64 11.20
C GLN A 419 -31.97 4.07 10.74
N CYS A 420 -32.06 4.32 9.43
CA CYS A 420 -31.91 5.65 8.87
C CYS A 420 -33.02 6.60 9.34
N HIS A 421 -34.26 6.11 9.37
CA HIS A 421 -35.39 6.87 9.89
C HIS A 421 -35.19 7.25 11.37
N GLU A 422 -34.79 6.31 12.20
CA GLU A 422 -34.48 6.56 13.61
C GLU A 422 -33.38 7.59 13.80
N ARG A 423 -32.28 7.46 13.01
CA ARG A 423 -31.09 8.32 13.10
C ARG A 423 -31.30 9.74 12.58
N PHE A 424 -31.99 9.91 11.45
CA PHE A 424 -32.08 11.19 10.75
C PHE A 424 -33.50 11.81 10.76
N LYS A 425 -34.46 11.20 11.43
CA LYS A 425 -35.86 11.64 11.40
C LYS A 425 -36.34 11.79 9.95
N LEU A 426 -36.02 10.83 9.10
CA LEU A 426 -36.48 10.80 7.72
C LEU A 426 -38.01 10.65 7.73
N PHE A 427 -38.68 11.46 6.89
CA PHE A 427 -40.13 11.44 6.78
C PHE A 427 -40.60 10.07 6.27
N ALA A 428 -41.70 9.63 6.84
CA ALA A 428 -42.47 8.50 6.32
C ALA A 428 -42.99 8.83 4.92
#